data_115a2370de0fb7bf41d84f673c016f9c
#
_entry.id   115a2370de0fb7bf41d84f673c016f9c
#
_cell.length_a   1.000
_cell.length_b   1.000
_cell.length_c   1.000
_cell.angle_alpha   90.00
_cell.angle_beta   90.00
_cell.angle_gamma   90.00
#
_symmetry.space_group_name_H-M   'P 1'
#
loop_
_entity.id
_entity.type
_entity.pdbx_description
1 polymer ?
#
loop_
_entity_poly.entity_id
_entity_poly.type
_entity_poly.pdbx_seq_one_letter_code
_entity_poly.pdbx_strand_id
1 'polypeptide(L)'
;MNSTTSSTRVQAPAQTDPNPLRVSSETNDGYSLNPTGRDVPDRSGHGSPQKLLKCKKPSVYSTFNVRTLNPKSRLHELTSTAKNCRVDIISIQEHRHFHPDADLEYTLQDGYQLVTASATKNSVNATIGGVGLLLSPRAQNNLLRVEKISSRILVAEFNSNPINTFIACYSPTNCSVESEVDDFYSELKSVVENIPAHNFVSIAGDFNAKVGTPDVLFSYNSSTNRNGEKLLDFADEFQLMISNTKFMKPSKKLWTHESPKGDRSQIDYILFRKKWSNSVRDSQAFSTFATAGSDHRIVSATVCLSLRVSKRPPTNPIKEIDWQLVNSDKSLASQYTIAIKNKFDSISVPQDTIETVYNNIKSAV
;
A
#
# COMPACT_ATOMS: atom_id res chain seq x y z
N MET A 1 55.65 -38.90 -38.74
CA MET A 1 55.76 -38.28 -40.07
C MET A 1 55.16 -36.91 -39.97
N ASN A 2 56.02 -35.95 -39.99
CA ASN A 2 55.98 -34.62 -40.63
C ASN A 2 54.77 -33.74 -40.33
N SER A 3 54.93 -32.70 -39.48
CA SER A 3 55.40 -31.32 -39.77
C SER A 3 54.38 -30.52 -40.60
N THR A 4 53.98 -29.34 -40.29
CA THR A 4 54.80 -28.12 -40.17
C THR A 4 54.00 -26.95 -39.60
N THR A 5 54.62 -26.20 -38.82
CA THR A 5 54.43 -24.82 -38.37
C THR A 5 54.10 -23.82 -39.48
N SER A 6 53.28 -22.79 -39.15
CA SER A 6 53.58 -21.44 -39.63
C SER A 6 52.96 -20.37 -38.73
N SER A 7 53.85 -19.63 -38.08
CA SER A 7 53.69 -18.37 -37.39
C SER A 7 53.64 -17.23 -38.39
N THR A 8 52.75 -16.24 -38.19
CA THR A 8 53.00 -14.87 -38.69
C THR A 8 52.50 -13.83 -37.73
N ARG A 9 53.45 -13.10 -37.22
CA ARG A 9 53.39 -11.88 -36.44
C ARG A 9 53.30 -10.71 -37.42
N VAL A 10 52.57 -9.63 -37.13
CA VAL A 10 52.91 -8.25 -37.49
C VAL A 10 51.92 -7.28 -36.84
N GLN A 11 52.40 -6.52 -35.91
CA GLN A 11 52.58 -5.07 -35.72
C GLN A 11 51.32 -4.20 -35.62
N ALA A 12 51.27 -3.51 -34.47
CA ALA A 12 50.63 -2.21 -34.28
C ALA A 12 51.47 -1.07 -34.94
N PRO A 13 50.83 0.05 -35.28
CA PRO A 13 51.29 1.30 -34.69
C PRO A 13 50.17 2.27 -34.30
N ALA A 14 50.41 2.93 -33.20
CA ALA A 14 50.75 4.34 -32.99
C ALA A 14 49.57 5.28 -32.67
N GLN A 15 49.73 5.87 -31.53
CA GLN A 15 49.05 7.05 -30.95
C GLN A 15 49.02 8.25 -31.88
N THR A 16 47.94 9.04 -31.78
CA THR A 16 47.98 10.51 -31.81
C THR A 16 46.80 11.09 -31.04
N ASP A 17 47.05 11.69 -29.90
CA ASP A 17 46.39 12.89 -29.40
C ASP A 17 46.97 14.12 -30.11
N PRO A 18 46.33 15.29 -30.22
CA PRO A 18 45.76 16.05 -29.11
C PRO A 18 44.54 16.97 -29.41
N ASN A 19 43.70 17.18 -28.41
CA ASN A 19 43.18 18.46 -27.85
C ASN A 19 42.74 19.62 -28.80
N PRO A 20 42.05 20.65 -28.30
CA PRO A 20 40.83 20.72 -27.45
C PRO A 20 39.74 21.68 -28.06
N LEU A 21 38.67 21.95 -27.26
CA LEU A 21 37.74 23.07 -27.34
C LEU A 21 36.36 22.81 -27.95
N ARG A 22 35.36 22.75 -27.12
CA ARG A 22 34.40 23.88 -26.92
C ARG A 22 33.39 23.59 -25.85
N VAL A 23 33.35 24.44 -24.85
CA VAL A 23 32.27 24.64 -23.91
C VAL A 23 31.06 25.17 -24.68
N SER A 24 29.93 24.47 -24.59
CA SER A 24 28.62 25.06 -24.80
C SER A 24 27.77 24.71 -23.59
N SER A 25 27.42 25.74 -22.86
CA SER A 25 26.42 25.79 -21.81
C SER A 25 25.08 25.41 -22.36
N GLU A 26 24.51 24.30 -21.91
CA GLU A 26 23.08 24.04 -22.00
C GLU A 26 22.54 23.62 -20.64
N THR A 27 21.76 24.53 -20.10
CA THR A 27 20.53 24.48 -19.34
C THR A 27 20.33 23.29 -18.40
N ASN A 28 20.31 23.65 -17.12
CA ASN A 28 19.76 22.93 -15.99
C ASN A 28 18.35 22.39 -16.29
N ASP A 29 18.25 21.11 -16.57
CA ASP A 29 16.98 20.41 -16.40
C ASP A 29 16.96 19.85 -14.98
N GLY A 30 16.01 20.39 -14.19
CA GLY A 30 15.86 20.10 -12.79
C GLY A 30 15.41 18.68 -12.51
N TYR A 31 16.32 17.86 -11.99
CA TYR A 31 15.97 16.60 -11.36
C TYR A 31 16.08 16.75 -9.85
N SER A 32 14.96 16.52 -9.16
CA SER A 32 14.93 16.39 -7.71
C SER A 32 15.20 14.94 -7.33
N LEU A 33 16.30 14.69 -6.66
CA LEU A 33 16.65 13.35 -6.15
C LEU A 33 15.82 13.02 -4.91
N ASN A 34 15.10 11.90 -4.95
CA ASN A 34 14.52 11.29 -3.76
C ASN A 34 15.64 10.58 -2.95
N PRO A 35 15.49 10.43 -1.61
CA PRO A 35 16.49 9.77 -0.76
C PRO A 35 16.85 8.32 -1.15
N THR A 36 16.15 7.73 -2.10
CA THR A 36 16.41 6.39 -2.63
C THR A 36 17.24 6.37 -3.92
N GLY A 37 17.75 7.54 -4.39
CA GLY A 37 18.70 7.61 -5.50
C GLY A 37 18.17 7.22 -6.88
N ARG A 38 16.88 7.42 -7.18
CA ARG A 38 16.29 7.19 -8.51
C ARG A 38 15.69 8.47 -9.08
N ASP A 39 16.02 8.75 -10.34
CA ASP A 39 15.41 9.85 -11.09
C ASP A 39 13.90 9.63 -11.28
N VAL A 40 13.09 10.50 -10.69
CA VAL A 40 11.65 10.57 -10.94
C VAL A 40 11.43 11.66 -11.98
N PRO A 41 10.81 11.39 -13.14
CA PRO A 41 10.53 12.42 -14.13
C PRO A 41 9.61 13.50 -13.53
N ASP A 42 10.03 14.76 -13.63
CA ASP A 42 9.23 15.93 -13.24
C ASP A 42 7.94 15.97 -14.05
N ARG A 43 6.80 15.82 -13.38
CA ARG A 43 5.46 15.90 -13.96
C ARG A 43 4.79 17.20 -13.52
N SER A 44 5.31 18.34 -13.93
CA SER A 44 4.64 19.63 -13.79
C SER A 44 3.49 19.79 -14.80
N GLY A 45 2.50 18.93 -14.71
CA GLY A 45 1.21 19.05 -15.40
C GLY A 45 0.16 19.52 -14.41
N HIS A 46 -0.40 20.68 -14.63
CA HIS A 46 -1.38 21.37 -13.80
C HIS A 46 -2.69 20.59 -13.63
N GLY A 47 -2.73 19.73 -12.63
CA GLY A 47 -3.92 19.08 -12.08
C GLY A 47 -3.59 18.62 -10.67
N SER A 48 -4.34 19.01 -9.65
CA SER A 48 -4.13 18.53 -8.29
C SER A 48 -4.05 17.01 -8.28
N PRO A 49 -2.99 16.41 -7.67
CA PRO A 49 -2.75 14.97 -7.76
C PRO A 49 -3.99 14.20 -7.33
N GLN A 50 -4.45 13.29 -8.21
CA GLN A 50 -5.65 12.53 -7.95
C GLN A 50 -5.37 11.51 -6.85
N LYS A 51 -5.80 11.78 -5.61
CA LYS A 51 -5.66 10.86 -4.48
C LYS A 51 -6.21 9.47 -4.80
N LEU A 52 -5.54 8.41 -4.32
CA LEU A 52 -5.96 7.02 -4.55
C LEU A 52 -7.35 6.74 -3.95
N LEU A 53 -7.56 7.08 -2.69
CA LEU A 53 -8.85 7.00 -2.02
C LEU A 53 -9.57 8.35 -2.08
N LYS A 54 -10.79 8.34 -2.59
CA LYS A 54 -11.69 9.50 -2.63
C LYS A 54 -13.08 9.12 -2.16
N CYS A 55 -13.76 10.07 -1.51
CA CYS A 55 -15.18 9.93 -1.27
C CYS A 55 -15.93 9.78 -2.60
N LYS A 56 -16.90 8.88 -2.65
CA LYS A 56 -17.76 8.61 -3.81
C LYS A 56 -17.07 8.02 -5.05
N LYS A 57 -15.75 7.82 -5.06
CA LYS A 57 -15.06 7.11 -6.15
C LYS A 57 -14.55 5.76 -5.63
N PRO A 58 -14.96 4.65 -6.22
CA PRO A 58 -14.50 3.34 -5.80
C PRO A 58 -13.02 3.13 -6.14
N SER A 59 -12.36 2.37 -5.28
CA SER A 59 -11.05 1.75 -5.52
C SER A 59 -11.21 0.26 -5.34
N VAL A 60 -10.52 -0.53 -6.14
CA VAL A 60 -10.57 -1.99 -6.09
C VAL A 60 -9.24 -2.53 -5.60
N TYR A 61 -9.26 -3.18 -4.45
CA TYR A 61 -8.12 -3.85 -3.82
C TYR A 61 -8.30 -5.35 -3.92
N SER A 62 -7.24 -6.04 -4.28
CA SER A 62 -7.32 -7.47 -4.54
C SER A 62 -6.13 -8.22 -3.95
N THR A 63 -6.28 -9.54 -3.82
CA THR A 63 -5.19 -10.48 -3.56
C THR A 63 -5.29 -11.65 -4.51
N PHE A 64 -4.15 -12.14 -4.99
CA PHE A 64 -4.08 -13.24 -5.92
C PHE A 64 -2.76 -14.00 -5.81
N ASN A 65 -2.83 -15.25 -5.35
CA ASN A 65 -1.72 -16.17 -5.47
C ASN A 65 -1.62 -16.62 -6.93
N VAL A 66 -0.58 -16.20 -7.63
CA VAL A 66 -0.40 -16.44 -9.07
C VAL A 66 0.33 -17.74 -9.39
N ARG A 67 0.82 -18.44 -8.34
CA ARG A 67 1.62 -19.66 -8.41
C ARG A 67 2.93 -19.54 -9.20
N THR A 68 3.05 -18.63 -10.13
CA THR A 68 4.28 -18.17 -10.78
C THR A 68 3.97 -17.10 -11.83
N LEU A 69 4.87 -16.14 -12.01
CA LEU A 69 4.88 -15.16 -13.11
C LEU A 69 6.10 -15.35 -14.02
N ASN A 70 6.85 -16.44 -13.89
CA ASN A 70 8.05 -16.68 -14.69
C ASN A 70 7.82 -16.62 -16.23
N PRO A 71 6.74 -17.18 -16.79
CA PRO A 71 6.41 -16.88 -18.17
C PRO A 71 5.93 -15.44 -18.32
N LYS A 72 6.63 -14.62 -19.12
CA LYS A 72 6.27 -13.22 -19.38
C LYS A 72 4.82 -13.04 -19.87
N SER A 73 4.28 -14.02 -20.58
CA SER A 73 2.89 -14.05 -21.03
C SER A 73 1.89 -13.99 -19.87
N ARG A 74 2.22 -14.56 -18.71
CA ARG A 74 1.34 -14.54 -17.52
C ARG A 74 1.21 -13.13 -16.93
N LEU A 75 2.31 -12.38 -16.91
CA LEU A 75 2.25 -10.97 -16.44
C LEU A 75 1.39 -10.14 -17.41
N HIS A 76 1.53 -10.33 -18.71
CA HIS A 76 0.69 -9.63 -19.70
C HIS A 76 -0.79 -9.98 -19.54
N GLU A 77 -1.13 -11.27 -19.37
CA GLU A 77 -2.50 -11.72 -19.14
C GLU A 77 -3.07 -11.12 -17.84
N LEU A 78 -2.29 -11.13 -16.76
CA LEU A 78 -2.65 -10.55 -15.47
C LEU A 78 -2.92 -9.04 -15.59
N THR A 79 -2.03 -8.28 -16.23
CA THR A 79 -2.17 -6.82 -16.39
C THR A 79 -3.34 -6.46 -17.30
N SER A 80 -3.53 -7.19 -18.40
CA SER A 80 -4.67 -7.01 -19.31
C SER A 80 -6.00 -7.21 -18.57
N THR A 81 -6.10 -8.28 -17.78
CA THR A 81 -7.32 -8.56 -17.01
C THR A 81 -7.53 -7.56 -15.88
N ALA A 82 -6.47 -7.18 -15.16
CA ALA A 82 -6.54 -6.17 -14.12
C ALA A 82 -7.04 -4.82 -14.66
N LYS A 83 -6.60 -4.45 -15.87
CA LYS A 83 -7.05 -3.26 -16.60
C LYS A 83 -8.54 -3.33 -16.95
N ASN A 84 -9.00 -4.44 -17.49
CA ASN A 84 -10.41 -4.64 -17.84
C ASN A 84 -11.31 -4.61 -16.60
N CYS A 85 -10.86 -5.17 -15.48
CA CYS A 85 -11.59 -5.17 -14.20
C CYS A 85 -11.36 -3.88 -13.39
N ARG A 86 -10.54 -2.93 -13.86
CA ARG A 86 -10.20 -1.67 -13.18
C ARG A 86 -9.68 -1.87 -11.76
N VAL A 87 -8.83 -2.87 -11.58
CA VAL A 87 -8.21 -3.13 -10.28
C VAL A 87 -7.09 -2.13 -10.04
N ASP A 88 -7.04 -1.55 -8.85
CA ASP A 88 -6.04 -0.54 -8.50
C ASP A 88 -4.78 -1.15 -7.89
N ILE A 89 -4.96 -2.08 -6.95
CA ILE A 89 -3.86 -2.76 -6.25
C ILE A 89 -4.18 -4.24 -6.17
N ILE A 90 -3.22 -5.08 -6.55
CA ILE A 90 -3.27 -6.52 -6.31
C ILE A 90 -2.07 -6.91 -5.45
N SER A 91 -2.33 -7.52 -4.30
CA SER A 91 -1.33 -8.29 -3.55
C SER A 91 -1.05 -9.59 -4.31
N ILE A 92 0.19 -9.81 -4.67
CA ILE A 92 0.63 -10.97 -5.44
C ILE A 92 1.41 -11.92 -4.54
N GLN A 93 1.06 -13.21 -4.55
CA GLN A 93 1.79 -14.27 -3.86
C GLN A 93 2.32 -15.28 -4.88
N GLU A 94 3.43 -15.92 -4.53
CA GLU A 94 4.11 -16.93 -5.34
C GLU A 94 4.50 -16.50 -6.75
N HIS A 95 4.94 -15.24 -6.93
CA HIS A 95 5.44 -14.79 -8.25
C HIS A 95 6.72 -15.51 -8.69
N ARG A 96 7.52 -16.06 -7.74
CA ARG A 96 8.74 -16.85 -7.97
C ARG A 96 9.83 -16.10 -8.75
N HIS A 97 9.88 -14.78 -8.68
CA HIS A 97 11.00 -13.99 -9.19
C HIS A 97 12.09 -13.91 -8.12
N PHE A 98 13.30 -14.35 -8.46
CA PHE A 98 14.47 -14.31 -7.59
C PHE A 98 15.43 -13.24 -8.10
N HIS A 99 15.71 -12.25 -7.27
CA HIS A 99 16.63 -11.15 -7.55
C HIS A 99 17.50 -10.90 -6.30
N PRO A 100 18.65 -11.61 -6.21
CA PRO A 100 19.49 -11.61 -5.01
C PRO A 100 20.14 -10.25 -4.72
N ASP A 101 20.34 -9.43 -5.76
CA ASP A 101 21.09 -8.19 -5.68
C ASP A 101 20.22 -6.95 -5.35
N ALA A 102 18.91 -7.15 -5.21
CA ALA A 102 17.97 -6.08 -4.91
C ALA A 102 16.85 -6.54 -3.98
N ASP A 103 16.48 -5.70 -3.00
CA ASP A 103 15.35 -5.97 -2.12
C ASP A 103 14.02 -5.95 -2.86
N LEU A 104 13.90 -5.03 -3.82
CA LEU A 104 12.71 -4.85 -4.64
C LEU A 104 13.09 -4.74 -6.11
N GLU A 105 12.29 -5.38 -6.97
CA GLU A 105 12.36 -5.23 -8.41
C GLU A 105 11.08 -4.61 -8.94
N TYR A 106 11.20 -3.75 -9.97
CA TYR A 106 10.09 -3.01 -10.56
C TYR A 106 10.00 -3.35 -12.05
N THR A 107 8.85 -3.90 -12.47
CA THR A 107 8.57 -4.24 -13.87
C THR A 107 7.34 -3.48 -14.34
N LEU A 108 7.44 -2.75 -15.45
CA LEU A 108 6.29 -2.09 -16.07
C LEU A 108 5.75 -2.95 -17.22
N GLN A 109 4.44 -3.25 -17.19
CA GLN A 109 3.74 -4.01 -18.21
C GLN A 109 2.34 -3.42 -18.43
N ASP A 110 2.00 -3.06 -19.68
CA ASP A 110 0.69 -2.52 -20.09
C ASP A 110 0.19 -1.31 -19.27
N GLY A 111 1.14 -0.51 -18.75
CA GLY A 111 0.89 0.62 -17.87
C GLY A 111 0.73 0.25 -16.39
N TYR A 112 0.67 -1.03 -16.03
CA TYR A 112 0.72 -1.51 -14.65
C TYR A 112 2.17 -1.71 -14.22
N GLN A 113 2.46 -1.43 -12.95
CA GLN A 113 3.77 -1.68 -12.34
C GLN A 113 3.68 -2.85 -11.38
N LEU A 114 4.48 -3.88 -11.66
CA LEU A 114 4.72 -4.97 -10.73
C LEU A 114 5.93 -4.61 -9.86
N VAL A 115 5.75 -4.66 -8.54
CA VAL A 115 6.82 -4.54 -7.55
C VAL A 115 6.94 -5.87 -6.85
N THR A 116 8.12 -6.48 -6.83
CA THR A 116 8.34 -7.78 -6.19
C THR A 116 9.44 -7.71 -5.15
N ALA A 117 9.19 -8.30 -3.97
CA ALA A 117 10.23 -8.65 -3.02
C ALA A 117 10.82 -10.01 -3.45
N SER A 118 12.16 -10.13 -3.45
CA SER A 118 12.81 -11.35 -3.93
C SER A 118 12.23 -12.61 -3.30
N ALA A 119 11.87 -13.58 -4.13
CA ALA A 119 11.53 -14.92 -3.70
C ALA A 119 12.74 -15.63 -3.07
N THR A 120 12.53 -16.74 -2.41
CA THR A 120 13.58 -17.53 -1.78
C THR A 120 13.92 -18.77 -2.61
N LYS A 121 15.08 -19.36 -2.36
CA LYS A 121 15.46 -20.65 -2.91
C LYS A 121 15.34 -21.73 -1.86
N ASN A 122 14.78 -22.88 -2.24
CA ASN A 122 14.71 -24.05 -1.38
C ASN A 122 16.01 -24.89 -1.43
N SER A 123 16.06 -25.99 -0.69
CA SER A 123 17.21 -26.89 -0.58
C SER A 123 17.68 -27.49 -1.92
N VAL A 124 16.78 -27.56 -2.93
CA VAL A 124 17.11 -28.05 -4.28
C VAL A 124 17.30 -26.88 -5.27
N ASN A 125 17.59 -25.67 -4.78
CA ASN A 125 17.83 -24.45 -5.55
C ASN A 125 16.63 -24.01 -6.44
N ALA A 126 15.43 -24.51 -6.22
CA ALA A 126 14.23 -24.05 -6.90
C ALA A 126 13.70 -22.77 -6.23
N THR A 127 13.29 -21.80 -7.05
CA THR A 127 12.71 -20.56 -6.54
C THR A 127 11.28 -20.78 -6.08
N ILE A 128 10.98 -20.39 -4.84
CA ILE A 128 9.69 -20.59 -4.19
C ILE A 128 9.19 -19.29 -3.55
N GLY A 129 7.86 -19.16 -3.44
CA GLY A 129 7.21 -18.06 -2.76
C GLY A 129 7.38 -16.72 -3.49
N GLY A 130 7.63 -15.69 -2.70
CA GLY A 130 7.72 -14.28 -3.12
C GLY A 130 6.39 -13.56 -2.98
N VAL A 131 6.46 -12.33 -2.47
CA VAL A 131 5.33 -11.40 -2.30
C VAL A 131 5.57 -10.14 -3.13
N GLY A 132 4.52 -9.61 -3.74
CA GLY A 132 4.60 -8.44 -4.60
C GLY A 132 3.31 -7.64 -4.64
N LEU A 133 3.36 -6.55 -5.39
CA LEU A 133 2.23 -5.65 -5.65
C LEU A 133 2.13 -5.38 -7.14
N LEU A 134 0.93 -5.54 -7.71
CA LEU A 134 0.61 -5.03 -9.03
C LEU A 134 -0.22 -3.75 -8.88
N LEU A 135 0.30 -2.65 -9.41
CA LEU A 135 -0.24 -1.30 -9.22
C LEU A 135 -0.76 -0.73 -10.54
N SER A 136 -2.02 -0.27 -10.55
CA SER A 136 -2.56 0.48 -11.68
C SER A 136 -1.84 1.83 -11.86
N PRO A 137 -1.94 2.51 -13.02
CA PRO A 137 -1.39 3.85 -13.21
C PRO A 137 -1.87 4.85 -12.14
N ARG A 138 -3.11 4.70 -11.67
CA ARG A 138 -3.67 5.53 -10.58
C ARG A 138 -2.96 5.25 -9.25
N ALA A 139 -2.71 4.00 -8.94
CA ALA A 139 -1.99 3.62 -7.72
C ALA A 139 -0.54 4.07 -7.76
N GLN A 140 0.16 3.89 -8.89
CA GLN A 140 1.54 4.35 -9.09
C GLN A 140 1.69 5.85 -8.87
N ASN A 141 0.79 6.65 -9.44
CA ASN A 141 0.82 8.12 -9.31
C ASN A 141 0.60 8.61 -7.86
N ASN A 142 0.14 7.73 -6.99
CA ASN A 142 -0.10 8.04 -5.57
C ASN A 142 0.83 7.26 -4.64
N LEU A 143 1.72 6.44 -5.17
CA LEU A 143 2.66 5.68 -4.38
C LEU A 143 3.66 6.62 -3.69
N LEU A 144 3.76 6.53 -2.36
CA LEU A 144 4.70 7.30 -1.55
C LEU A 144 5.97 6.48 -1.28
N ARG A 145 5.78 5.23 -0.85
CA ARG A 145 6.88 4.31 -0.58
C ARG A 145 6.44 2.86 -0.69
N VAL A 146 7.40 1.98 -0.94
CA VAL A 146 7.28 0.54 -0.79
C VAL A 146 8.43 0.07 0.08
N GLU A 147 8.14 -0.82 1.03
CA GLU A 147 9.11 -1.36 1.96
C GLU A 147 8.96 -2.87 2.04
N LYS A 148 10.05 -3.60 1.84
CA LYS A 148 10.14 -5.03 2.07
C LYS A 148 10.41 -5.25 3.56
N ILE A 149 9.49 -5.89 4.25
CA ILE A 149 9.70 -6.30 5.64
C ILE A 149 10.42 -7.67 5.67
N SER A 150 9.89 -8.61 4.91
CA SER A 150 10.49 -9.94 4.74
C SER A 150 10.18 -10.52 3.36
N SER A 151 10.56 -11.76 3.11
CA SER A 151 10.15 -12.49 1.90
C SER A 151 8.64 -12.78 1.83
N ARG A 152 7.92 -12.52 2.94
CA ARG A 152 6.49 -12.82 3.12
C ARG A 152 5.61 -11.59 3.32
N ILE A 153 6.21 -10.42 3.60
CA ILE A 153 5.47 -9.19 3.93
C ILE A 153 6.08 -8.00 3.18
N LEU A 154 5.22 -7.30 2.45
CA LEU A 154 5.53 -6.08 1.71
C LEU A 154 4.54 -4.98 2.08
N VAL A 155 5.01 -3.78 2.39
CA VAL A 155 4.19 -2.64 2.78
C VAL A 155 4.29 -1.55 1.73
N ALA A 156 3.15 -0.98 1.34
CA ALA A 156 3.11 0.18 0.46
C ALA A 156 2.22 1.28 1.06
N GLU A 157 2.67 2.51 0.96
CA GLU A 157 1.88 3.68 1.37
C GLU A 157 1.51 4.54 0.17
N PHE A 158 0.27 5.01 0.17
CA PHE A 158 -0.27 5.81 -0.92
C PHE A 158 -0.81 7.14 -0.41
N ASN A 159 -0.55 8.19 -1.19
CA ASN A 159 -1.08 9.53 -0.96
C ASN A 159 -2.62 9.52 -1.05
N SER A 160 -3.25 9.71 0.09
CA SER A 160 -4.70 9.88 0.23
C SER A 160 -5.00 10.57 1.56
N ASN A 161 -6.26 10.87 1.83
CA ASN A 161 -6.67 11.39 3.12
C ASN A 161 -7.87 10.57 3.64
N PRO A 162 -7.63 9.72 4.63
CA PRO A 162 -6.36 9.42 5.32
C PRO A 162 -5.34 8.73 4.42
N ILE A 163 -4.05 8.71 4.81
CA ILE A 163 -3.02 7.93 4.14
C ILE A 163 -3.48 6.48 4.07
N ASN A 164 -3.29 5.85 2.90
CA ASN A 164 -3.64 4.45 2.69
C ASN A 164 -2.38 3.59 2.78
N THR A 165 -2.34 2.72 3.78
CA THR A 165 -1.30 1.71 3.95
C THR A 165 -1.84 0.36 3.50
N PHE A 166 -1.20 -0.24 2.51
CA PHE A 166 -1.53 -1.55 1.97
C PHE A 166 -0.42 -2.54 2.30
N ILE A 167 -0.77 -3.65 2.94
CA ILE A 167 0.15 -4.72 3.31
C ILE A 167 -0.18 -5.93 2.44
N ALA A 168 0.79 -6.36 1.63
CA ALA A 168 0.73 -7.64 0.92
C ALA A 168 1.45 -8.70 1.74
N CYS A 169 0.82 -9.86 1.92
CA CYS A 169 1.40 -10.93 2.72
C CYS A 169 1.18 -12.32 2.12
N TYR A 170 2.05 -13.26 2.53
CA TYR A 170 1.99 -14.67 2.18
C TYR A 170 2.37 -15.51 3.41
N SER A 171 1.37 -16.03 4.10
CA SER A 171 1.56 -16.83 5.32
C SER A 171 2.19 -18.18 5.02
N PRO A 172 2.97 -18.77 5.95
CA PRO A 172 3.33 -20.18 5.89
C PRO A 172 2.09 -21.06 5.77
N THR A 173 2.26 -22.24 5.20
CA THR A 173 1.17 -23.21 5.04
C THR A 173 0.72 -23.78 6.40
N ASN A 174 -0.49 -24.33 6.47
CA ASN A 174 -0.97 -24.97 7.70
C ASN A 174 -0.16 -26.22 8.09
N CYS A 175 0.66 -26.75 7.15
CA CYS A 175 1.58 -27.88 7.41
C CYS A 175 2.97 -27.41 7.88
N SER A 176 3.28 -26.13 7.84
CA SER A 176 4.52 -25.58 8.36
C SER A 176 4.60 -25.77 9.88
N VAL A 177 5.82 -25.77 10.41
CA VAL A 177 6.04 -25.80 11.86
C VAL A 177 5.41 -24.56 12.51
N GLU A 178 4.94 -24.72 13.75
CA GLU A 178 4.20 -23.67 14.43
C GLU A 178 5.02 -22.39 14.60
N SER A 179 6.32 -22.53 14.90
CA SER A 179 7.22 -21.38 15.03
C SER A 179 7.30 -20.51 13.78
N GLU A 180 7.28 -21.08 12.57
CA GLU A 180 7.26 -20.28 11.32
C GLU A 180 5.99 -19.45 11.21
N VAL A 181 4.86 -19.98 11.66
CA VAL A 181 3.58 -19.27 11.66
C VAL A 181 3.58 -18.17 12.71
N ASP A 182 4.11 -18.45 13.89
CA ASP A 182 4.24 -17.49 14.99
C ASP A 182 5.17 -16.33 14.60
N ASP A 183 6.31 -16.63 13.99
CA ASP A 183 7.25 -15.63 13.48
C ASP A 183 6.58 -14.72 12.44
N PHE A 184 5.83 -15.30 11.49
CA PHE A 184 5.09 -14.53 10.49
C PHE A 184 4.07 -13.57 11.13
N TYR A 185 3.27 -14.05 12.10
CA TYR A 185 2.29 -13.19 12.78
C TYR A 185 2.98 -12.17 13.69
N SER A 186 4.12 -12.50 14.30
CA SER A 186 4.91 -11.55 15.09
C SER A 186 5.44 -10.41 14.23
N GLU A 187 5.99 -10.70 13.04
CA GLU A 187 6.40 -9.67 12.08
C GLU A 187 5.21 -8.82 11.62
N LEU A 188 4.09 -9.45 11.28
CA LEU A 188 2.89 -8.75 10.82
C LEU A 188 2.30 -7.84 11.90
N LYS A 189 2.29 -8.27 13.17
CA LYS A 189 1.92 -7.48 14.33
C LYS A 189 2.79 -6.24 14.47
N SER A 190 4.11 -6.42 14.46
CA SER A 190 5.06 -5.31 14.52
C SER A 190 4.83 -4.27 13.42
N VAL A 191 4.53 -4.71 12.20
CA VAL A 191 4.19 -3.80 11.10
C VAL A 191 2.93 -2.99 11.41
N VAL A 192 1.85 -3.66 11.87
CA VAL A 192 0.55 -2.99 12.09
C VAL A 192 0.59 -2.03 13.30
N GLU A 193 1.36 -2.35 14.33
CA GLU A 193 1.57 -1.49 15.52
C GLU A 193 2.22 -0.15 15.15
N ASN A 194 3.16 -0.17 14.21
CA ASN A 194 3.88 1.02 13.76
C ASN A 194 3.07 1.90 12.79
N ILE A 195 1.88 1.46 12.33
CA ILE A 195 1.05 2.25 11.42
C ILE A 195 0.13 3.19 12.21
N PRO A 196 0.18 4.51 11.95
CA PRO A 196 -0.68 5.47 12.64
C PRO A 196 -2.14 5.06 12.65
N ALA A 197 -2.80 5.22 13.80
CA ALA A 197 -4.17 4.76 14.02
C ALA A 197 -5.18 5.39 13.04
N HIS A 198 -4.90 6.57 12.50
CA HIS A 198 -5.79 7.26 11.54
C HIS A 198 -5.66 6.76 10.10
N ASN A 199 -4.60 6.03 9.75
CA ASN A 199 -4.42 5.51 8.39
C ASN A 199 -5.53 4.54 7.99
N PHE A 200 -5.85 4.55 6.70
CA PHE A 200 -6.66 3.51 6.09
C PHE A 200 -5.77 2.30 5.84
N VAL A 201 -5.91 1.26 6.67
CA VAL A 201 -5.08 0.06 6.58
C VAL A 201 -5.86 -1.06 5.92
N SER A 202 -5.25 -1.68 4.93
CA SER A 202 -5.68 -2.92 4.29
C SER A 202 -4.55 -3.94 4.27
N ILE A 203 -4.86 -5.19 4.61
CA ILE A 203 -3.93 -6.33 4.60
C ILE A 203 -4.53 -7.37 3.67
N ALA A 204 -3.81 -7.75 2.64
CA ALA A 204 -4.32 -8.66 1.62
C ALA A 204 -3.29 -9.74 1.30
N GLY A 205 -3.73 -11.00 1.25
CA GLY A 205 -2.80 -12.10 1.00
C GLY A 205 -3.46 -13.47 0.98
N ASP A 206 -2.63 -14.46 0.70
CA ASP A 206 -2.89 -15.85 0.99
C ASP A 206 -2.40 -16.13 2.42
N PHE A 207 -3.35 -16.36 3.31
CA PHE A 207 -3.08 -16.64 4.72
C PHE A 207 -2.92 -18.13 5.02
N ASN A 208 -3.13 -18.98 4.03
CA ASN A 208 -3.15 -20.44 4.24
C ASN A 208 -4.03 -20.87 5.44
N ALA A 209 -5.07 -20.09 5.72
CA ALA A 209 -5.93 -20.13 6.89
C ALA A 209 -7.35 -20.51 6.47
N LYS A 210 -7.93 -21.53 7.07
CA LYS A 210 -9.36 -21.81 6.93
C LYS A 210 -10.08 -21.22 8.12
N VAL A 211 -11.00 -20.31 7.88
CA VAL A 211 -11.89 -19.72 8.91
C VAL A 211 -13.31 -20.26 8.66
N GLY A 212 -13.91 -20.90 9.63
CA GLY A 212 -15.18 -21.58 9.51
C GLY A 212 -16.39 -20.69 9.82
N THR A 213 -17.59 -21.16 9.42
CA THR A 213 -18.86 -20.47 9.65
C THR A 213 -19.24 -20.27 11.13
N PRO A 214 -18.77 -21.08 12.12
CA PRO A 214 -18.99 -20.76 13.52
C PRO A 214 -18.32 -19.46 13.97
N ASP A 215 -17.18 -19.08 13.36
CA ASP A 215 -16.35 -17.97 13.82
C ASP A 215 -16.57 -16.67 13.02
N VAL A 216 -17.15 -16.79 11.81
CA VAL A 216 -17.44 -15.64 10.93
C VAL A 216 -18.82 -15.75 10.30
N LEU A 217 -19.37 -14.62 9.83
CA LEU A 217 -20.74 -14.58 9.30
C LEU A 217 -20.91 -15.42 8.04
N PHE A 218 -19.96 -15.35 7.12
CA PHE A 218 -20.03 -16.03 5.83
C PHE A 218 -18.66 -16.60 5.47
N SER A 219 -18.59 -17.91 5.29
CA SER A 219 -17.39 -18.60 4.84
C SER A 219 -17.76 -19.76 3.92
N TYR A 220 -16.78 -20.17 3.11
CA TYR A 220 -16.84 -21.45 2.39
C TYR A 220 -16.52 -22.64 3.29
N ASN A 221 -15.64 -22.40 4.28
CA ASN A 221 -15.16 -23.45 5.16
C ASN A 221 -16.17 -23.73 6.29
N SER A 222 -16.34 -25.01 6.63
CA SER A 222 -17.21 -25.44 7.75
C SER A 222 -16.50 -25.38 9.12
N SER A 223 -15.16 -25.38 9.14
CA SER A 223 -14.36 -25.38 10.37
C SER A 223 -13.14 -24.50 10.21
N THR A 224 -12.65 -24.01 11.34
CA THR A 224 -11.42 -23.24 11.45
C THR A 224 -10.25 -24.18 11.71
N ASN A 225 -9.10 -23.95 11.05
CA ASN A 225 -7.88 -24.66 11.30
C ASN A 225 -6.90 -23.80 12.14
N ARG A 226 -5.75 -24.34 12.53
CA ARG A 226 -4.72 -23.64 13.34
C ARG A 226 -4.36 -22.25 12.77
N ASN A 227 -4.06 -22.15 11.45
CA ASN A 227 -3.76 -20.87 10.83
C ASN A 227 -4.98 -19.93 10.85
N GLY A 228 -6.19 -20.48 10.77
CA GLY A 228 -7.45 -19.73 10.90
C GLY A 228 -7.62 -19.14 12.30
N GLU A 229 -7.31 -19.88 13.35
CA GLU A 229 -7.31 -19.40 14.73
C GLU A 229 -6.34 -18.24 14.91
N LYS A 230 -5.08 -18.39 14.44
CA LYS A 230 -4.07 -17.31 14.47
C LYS A 230 -4.53 -16.06 13.70
N LEU A 231 -5.20 -16.24 12.55
CA LEU A 231 -5.77 -15.11 11.77
C LEU A 231 -6.89 -14.40 12.53
N LEU A 232 -7.76 -15.14 13.19
CA LEU A 232 -8.85 -14.57 14.00
C LEU A 232 -8.30 -13.82 15.21
N ASP A 233 -7.35 -14.39 15.94
CA ASP A 233 -6.68 -13.75 17.08
C ASP A 233 -6.03 -12.42 16.63
N PHE A 234 -5.26 -12.45 15.53
CA PHE A 234 -4.66 -11.26 14.95
C PHE A 234 -5.70 -10.21 14.53
N ALA A 235 -6.77 -10.66 13.89
CA ALA A 235 -7.84 -9.75 13.44
C ALA A 235 -8.58 -9.10 14.63
N ASP A 236 -8.76 -9.80 15.73
CA ASP A 236 -9.39 -9.24 16.92
C ASP A 236 -8.47 -8.29 17.67
N GLU A 237 -7.23 -8.66 17.90
CA GLU A 237 -6.21 -7.84 18.55
C GLU A 237 -6.06 -6.46 17.88
N PHE A 238 -5.98 -6.42 16.55
CA PHE A 238 -5.82 -5.18 15.79
C PHE A 238 -7.13 -4.55 15.30
N GLN A 239 -8.27 -5.04 15.79
CA GLN A 239 -9.59 -4.56 15.40
C GLN A 239 -9.74 -4.52 13.87
N LEU A 240 -9.43 -5.63 13.22
CA LEU A 240 -9.56 -5.85 11.80
C LEU A 240 -10.87 -6.57 11.46
N MET A 241 -11.39 -6.29 10.27
CA MET A 241 -12.52 -6.96 9.67
C MET A 241 -12.01 -7.79 8.49
N ILE A 242 -12.26 -9.09 8.51
CA ILE A 242 -12.00 -9.98 7.36
C ILE A 242 -13.11 -9.75 6.34
N SER A 243 -12.84 -9.00 5.26
CA SER A 243 -13.88 -8.41 4.41
C SER A 243 -14.68 -9.44 3.62
N ASN A 244 -14.03 -10.47 3.09
CA ASN A 244 -14.70 -11.50 2.27
C ASN A 244 -15.43 -12.58 3.09
N THR A 245 -15.51 -12.39 4.42
CA THR A 245 -16.43 -13.15 5.30
C THR A 245 -17.58 -12.29 5.83
N LYS A 246 -17.65 -11.00 5.38
CA LYS A 246 -18.63 -10.04 5.87
C LYS A 246 -19.89 -9.96 5.00
N PHE A 247 -19.77 -10.29 3.72
CA PHE A 247 -20.84 -10.16 2.75
C PHE A 247 -21.44 -11.52 2.40
N MET A 248 -22.78 -11.63 2.43
CA MET A 248 -23.47 -12.83 2.00
C MET A 248 -23.25 -13.05 0.50
N LYS A 249 -22.62 -14.16 0.13
CA LYS A 249 -22.32 -14.55 -1.24
C LYS A 249 -22.66 -16.01 -1.49
N PRO A 250 -23.05 -16.38 -2.71
CA PRO A 250 -23.21 -17.79 -3.05
C PRO A 250 -21.85 -18.52 -2.97
N SER A 251 -21.84 -19.81 -2.63
CA SER A 251 -20.63 -20.62 -2.42
C SER A 251 -19.59 -20.47 -3.54
N LYS A 252 -20.02 -20.36 -4.80
CA LYS A 252 -19.13 -20.14 -5.95
C LYS A 252 -18.32 -18.84 -5.92
N LYS A 253 -18.65 -17.91 -5.04
CA LYS A 253 -17.97 -16.61 -4.85
C LYS A 253 -17.24 -16.52 -3.51
N LEU A 254 -17.22 -17.59 -2.73
CA LEU A 254 -16.53 -17.64 -1.44
C LEU A 254 -15.18 -18.35 -1.52
N TRP A 255 -15.14 -19.54 -2.16
CA TRP A 255 -13.89 -20.29 -2.20
C TRP A 255 -12.83 -19.64 -3.09
N THR A 256 -11.58 -19.77 -2.68
CA THR A 256 -10.44 -19.07 -3.29
C THR A 256 -9.37 -20.01 -3.83
N HIS A 257 -9.31 -21.24 -3.35
CA HIS A 257 -8.32 -22.25 -3.75
C HIS A 257 -8.98 -23.59 -4.05
N GLU A 258 -8.49 -24.28 -5.08
CA GLU A 258 -8.90 -25.64 -5.45
C GLU A 258 -7.70 -26.56 -5.50
N SER A 259 -7.68 -27.60 -4.65
CA SER A 259 -6.61 -28.57 -4.63
C SER A 259 -6.59 -29.43 -5.90
N PRO A 260 -5.46 -30.11 -6.23
CA PRO A 260 -5.43 -31.05 -7.37
C PRO A 260 -6.46 -32.20 -7.27
N LYS A 261 -7.00 -32.46 -6.09
CA LYS A 261 -8.06 -33.48 -5.87
C LYS A 261 -9.46 -32.90 -6.04
N GLY A 262 -9.59 -31.58 -6.32
CA GLY A 262 -10.88 -30.90 -6.46
C GLY A 262 -11.46 -30.37 -5.14
N ASP A 263 -10.74 -30.50 -4.01
CA ASP A 263 -11.18 -29.94 -2.73
C ASP A 263 -11.04 -28.41 -2.76
N ARG A 264 -12.12 -27.71 -2.41
CA ARG A 264 -12.16 -26.26 -2.40
C ARG A 264 -12.06 -25.70 -0.99
N SER A 265 -11.39 -24.56 -0.86
CA SER A 265 -11.24 -23.85 0.41
C SER A 265 -11.20 -22.35 0.19
N GLN A 266 -11.47 -21.61 1.25
CA GLN A 266 -11.26 -20.16 1.32
C GLN A 266 -10.07 -19.91 2.23
N ILE A 267 -8.96 -19.42 1.65
CA ILE A 267 -7.68 -19.21 2.36
C ILE A 267 -7.03 -17.86 2.03
N ASP A 268 -7.56 -17.16 1.04
CA ASP A 268 -7.13 -15.81 0.67
C ASP A 268 -8.10 -14.78 1.24
N TYR A 269 -7.58 -13.76 1.90
CA TYR A 269 -8.38 -12.76 2.60
C TYR A 269 -7.89 -11.35 2.38
N ILE A 270 -8.82 -10.38 2.52
CA ILE A 270 -8.52 -8.96 2.60
C ILE A 270 -9.11 -8.43 3.90
N LEU A 271 -8.23 -7.90 4.75
CA LEU A 271 -8.59 -7.33 6.04
C LEU A 271 -8.53 -5.81 5.98
N PHE A 272 -9.42 -5.17 6.74
CA PHE A 272 -9.46 -3.71 6.92
C PHE A 272 -9.65 -3.38 8.39
N ARG A 273 -9.09 -2.27 8.88
CA ARG A 273 -9.43 -1.78 10.23
C ARG A 273 -10.94 -1.61 10.38
N LYS A 274 -11.54 -2.16 11.46
CA LYS A 274 -13.02 -2.15 11.72
C LYS A 274 -13.61 -0.74 11.62
N LYS A 275 -12.89 0.30 12.02
CA LYS A 275 -13.35 1.70 11.91
C LYS A 275 -13.66 2.14 10.47
N TRP A 276 -13.06 1.49 9.46
CA TRP A 276 -13.29 1.76 8.04
C TRP A 276 -14.28 0.80 7.39
N SER A 277 -14.94 -0.06 8.15
CA SER A 277 -15.87 -1.09 7.63
C SER A 277 -16.94 -0.51 6.70
N ASN A 278 -17.46 0.68 7.00
CA ASN A 278 -18.46 1.35 6.16
C ASN A 278 -17.91 1.83 4.79
N SER A 279 -16.58 1.86 4.62
CA SER A 279 -15.94 2.19 3.37
C SER A 279 -15.78 0.99 2.45
N VAL A 280 -15.85 -0.23 2.97
CA VAL A 280 -15.83 -1.47 2.19
C VAL A 280 -17.24 -1.78 1.73
N ARG A 281 -17.48 -1.75 0.42
CA ARG A 281 -18.82 -1.89 -0.17
C ARG A 281 -19.14 -3.32 -0.58
N ASP A 282 -18.12 -4.06 -0.99
CA ASP A 282 -18.24 -5.46 -1.40
C ASP A 282 -16.90 -6.17 -1.29
N SER A 283 -16.93 -7.50 -1.08
CA SER A 283 -15.74 -8.35 -1.14
C SER A 283 -16.12 -9.78 -1.49
N GLN A 284 -15.46 -10.36 -2.48
CA GLN A 284 -15.74 -11.72 -2.97
C GLN A 284 -14.59 -12.28 -3.83
N ALA A 285 -14.61 -13.60 -4.06
CA ALA A 285 -13.78 -14.26 -5.03
C ALA A 285 -14.40 -14.21 -6.45
N PHE A 286 -13.57 -14.09 -7.47
CA PHE A 286 -13.98 -14.04 -8.88
C PHE A 286 -13.36 -15.20 -9.65
N SER A 287 -14.22 -15.94 -10.38
CA SER A 287 -13.80 -17.05 -11.25
C SER A 287 -13.49 -16.62 -12.68
N THR A 288 -13.85 -15.38 -13.05
CA THR A 288 -13.68 -14.85 -14.41
C THR A 288 -12.40 -14.03 -14.61
N PHE A 289 -11.63 -13.87 -13.56
CA PHE A 289 -10.33 -13.24 -13.66
C PHE A 289 -9.34 -14.23 -14.31
N ALA A 290 -8.45 -13.73 -15.18
CA ALA A 290 -7.46 -14.58 -15.86
C ALA A 290 -6.60 -15.32 -14.82
N THR A 291 -6.63 -16.64 -14.89
CA THR A 291 -5.97 -17.50 -13.90
C THR A 291 -4.99 -18.46 -14.52
N ALA A 292 -4.51 -18.20 -15.73
CA ALA A 292 -3.73 -19.17 -16.51
C ALA A 292 -2.72 -19.93 -15.62
N GLY A 293 -3.12 -21.11 -15.18
CA GLY A 293 -2.33 -22.05 -14.41
C GLY A 293 -2.22 -21.78 -12.90
N SER A 294 -3.02 -20.88 -12.31
CA SER A 294 -3.19 -20.79 -10.85
C SER A 294 -4.36 -21.67 -10.38
N ASP A 295 -4.19 -22.34 -9.27
CA ASP A 295 -5.19 -23.04 -8.50
C ASP A 295 -5.97 -22.12 -7.53
N HIS A 296 -5.60 -20.83 -7.50
CA HIS A 296 -6.31 -19.81 -6.73
C HIS A 296 -7.23 -18.97 -7.61
N ARG A 297 -8.16 -18.28 -6.94
CA ARG A 297 -9.01 -17.23 -7.49
C ARG A 297 -8.65 -15.89 -6.87
N ILE A 298 -8.71 -14.85 -7.67
CA ILE A 298 -8.56 -13.50 -7.14
C ILE A 298 -9.72 -13.18 -6.18
N VAL A 299 -9.36 -12.63 -5.02
CA VAL A 299 -10.31 -11.98 -4.11
C VAL A 299 -10.21 -10.48 -4.33
N SER A 300 -11.34 -9.82 -4.49
CA SER A 300 -11.37 -8.36 -4.66
C SER A 300 -12.36 -7.72 -3.70
N ALA A 301 -11.96 -6.59 -3.15
CA ALA A 301 -12.79 -5.73 -2.31
C ALA A 301 -12.96 -4.36 -2.98
N THR A 302 -14.21 -3.89 -3.06
CA THR A 302 -14.52 -2.53 -3.53
C THR A 302 -14.58 -1.60 -2.35
N VAL A 303 -13.71 -0.60 -2.36
CA VAL A 303 -13.58 0.40 -1.30
C VAL A 303 -14.05 1.75 -1.82
N CYS A 304 -14.96 2.39 -1.08
CA CYS A 304 -15.44 3.74 -1.36
C CYS A 304 -15.42 4.52 -0.05
N LEU A 305 -14.46 5.41 0.11
CA LEU A 305 -14.23 6.11 1.38
C LEU A 305 -15.53 6.79 1.87
N SER A 306 -15.97 6.40 3.06
CA SER A 306 -17.15 6.93 3.74
C SER A 306 -16.69 7.74 4.95
N LEU A 307 -16.58 9.06 4.76
CA LEU A 307 -16.30 9.99 5.86
C LEU A 307 -17.63 10.57 6.33
N ARG A 308 -17.91 10.45 7.63
CA ARG A 308 -18.92 11.29 8.27
C ARG A 308 -18.34 12.71 8.33
N VAL A 309 -18.94 13.63 7.60
CA VAL A 309 -18.75 15.04 7.88
C VAL A 309 -19.43 15.27 9.23
N SER A 310 -18.67 15.40 10.31
CA SER A 310 -19.19 16.05 11.49
C SER A 310 -19.70 17.40 11.03
N LYS A 311 -21.00 17.64 11.15
CA LYS A 311 -21.50 19.03 11.07
C LYS A 311 -20.80 19.72 12.20
N ARG A 312 -19.69 20.39 11.93
CA ARG A 312 -19.18 21.37 12.87
C ARG A 312 -20.37 22.25 13.19
N PRO A 313 -20.71 22.48 14.47
CA PRO A 313 -21.65 23.54 14.75
C PRO A 313 -21.18 24.75 13.94
N PRO A 314 -22.09 25.52 13.32
CA PRO A 314 -21.67 26.67 12.57
C PRO A 314 -20.70 27.44 13.50
N THR A 315 -19.45 27.51 13.13
CA THR A 315 -18.55 28.44 13.77
C THR A 315 -19.26 29.76 13.61
N ASN A 316 -19.68 30.38 14.72
CA ASN A 316 -20.15 31.74 14.67
C ASN A 316 -19.14 32.46 13.77
N PRO A 317 -19.59 33.12 12.69
CA PRO A 317 -18.66 33.82 11.83
C PRO A 317 -17.78 34.65 12.77
N ILE A 318 -16.48 34.43 12.68
CA ILE A 318 -15.52 35.27 13.40
C ILE A 318 -15.92 36.66 12.94
N LYS A 319 -16.50 37.46 13.84
CA LYS A 319 -16.83 38.84 13.51
C LYS A 319 -15.49 39.47 13.20
N GLU A 320 -15.23 39.71 11.94
CA GLU A 320 -14.04 40.46 11.55
C GLU A 320 -14.13 41.83 12.21
N ILE A 321 -13.08 42.20 12.91
CA ILE A 321 -13.02 43.50 13.55
C ILE A 321 -12.81 44.52 12.43
N ASP A 322 -13.74 45.48 12.30
CA ASP A 322 -13.55 46.59 11.38
C ASP A 322 -12.53 47.56 11.96
N TRP A 323 -11.28 47.35 11.62
CA TRP A 323 -10.15 48.17 12.11
C TRP A 323 -10.23 49.62 11.65
N GLN A 324 -10.93 49.97 10.57
CA GLN A 324 -11.12 51.32 10.13
C GLN A 324 -12.07 52.04 11.10
N LEU A 325 -13.15 51.37 11.50
CA LEU A 325 -14.09 51.89 12.51
C LEU A 325 -13.44 52.04 13.88
N VAL A 326 -12.69 51.02 14.31
CA VAL A 326 -11.98 51.07 15.63
C VAL A 326 -10.95 52.20 15.66
N ASN A 327 -10.21 52.46 14.57
CA ASN A 327 -9.21 53.52 14.49
C ASN A 327 -9.81 54.92 14.35
N SER A 328 -11.02 55.04 13.79
CA SER A 328 -11.68 56.34 13.61
C SER A 328 -12.45 56.79 14.87
N ASP A 329 -12.90 55.84 15.71
CA ASP A 329 -13.65 56.17 16.94
C ASP A 329 -12.79 55.90 18.19
N LYS A 330 -12.34 57.01 18.81
CA LYS A 330 -11.51 56.95 20.06
C LYS A 330 -12.20 56.23 21.22
N SER A 331 -13.54 56.30 21.31
CA SER A 331 -14.30 55.61 22.37
C SER A 331 -14.28 54.12 22.14
N LEU A 332 -14.48 53.68 20.88
CA LEU A 332 -14.44 52.26 20.50
C LEU A 332 -13.03 51.69 20.66
N ALA A 333 -12.00 52.43 20.28
CA ALA A 333 -10.61 52.05 20.48
C ALA A 333 -10.27 51.84 21.96
N SER A 334 -10.73 52.72 22.84
CA SER A 334 -10.56 52.59 24.31
C SER A 334 -11.28 51.36 24.84
N GLN A 335 -12.53 51.12 24.46
CA GLN A 335 -13.30 49.94 24.85
C GLN A 335 -12.62 48.63 24.40
N TYR A 336 -12.13 48.58 23.17
CA TYR A 336 -11.40 47.45 22.65
C TYR A 336 -10.10 47.20 23.44
N THR A 337 -9.33 48.23 23.71
CA THR A 337 -8.09 48.12 24.51
C THR A 337 -8.36 47.61 25.92
N ILE A 338 -9.40 48.11 26.58
CA ILE A 338 -9.81 47.65 27.94
C ILE A 338 -10.27 46.16 27.85
N ALA A 339 -11.07 45.80 26.88
CA ALA A 339 -11.55 44.42 26.70
C ALA A 339 -10.41 43.41 26.50
N ILE A 340 -9.43 43.77 25.64
CA ILE A 340 -8.23 42.94 25.44
C ILE A 340 -7.41 42.86 26.73
N LYS A 341 -7.12 44.00 27.38
CA LYS A 341 -6.34 44.01 28.61
C LYS A 341 -6.98 43.12 29.67
N ASN A 342 -8.28 43.24 29.91
CA ASN A 342 -9.00 42.40 30.86
C ASN A 342 -8.91 40.89 30.53
N LYS A 343 -8.94 40.53 29.26
CA LYS A 343 -8.76 39.13 28.83
C LYS A 343 -7.33 38.64 29.06
N PHE A 344 -6.33 39.46 28.76
CA PHE A 344 -4.93 39.10 29.01
C PHE A 344 -4.63 39.02 30.52
N ASP A 345 -5.16 39.93 31.30
CA ASP A 345 -4.99 39.92 32.77
C ASP A 345 -5.66 38.70 33.44
N SER A 346 -6.65 38.08 32.78
CA SER A 346 -7.28 36.84 33.24
C SER A 346 -6.49 35.55 32.87
N ILE A 347 -5.43 35.67 32.08
CA ILE A 347 -4.57 34.53 31.74
C ILE A 347 -3.54 34.36 32.86
N SER A 348 -3.78 33.39 33.73
CA SER A 348 -2.83 33.05 34.81
C SER A 348 -1.69 32.20 34.23
N VAL A 349 -0.48 32.72 34.32
CA VAL A 349 0.72 31.94 33.98
C VAL A 349 1.49 31.70 35.25
N PRO A 350 1.52 30.47 35.81
CA PRO A 350 2.82 29.81 35.98
C PRO A 350 2.87 28.27 35.89
N GLN A 351 1.82 27.54 35.60
CA GLN A 351 1.86 26.06 35.54
C GLN A 351 1.25 25.43 34.30
N ASP A 352 0.86 26.22 33.32
CA ASP A 352 0.22 25.69 32.07
C ASP A 352 1.25 25.24 31.06
N THR A 353 0.91 24.18 30.30
CA THR A 353 1.69 23.76 29.12
C THR A 353 1.67 24.86 28.07
N ILE A 354 2.71 24.90 27.20
CA ILE A 354 2.81 25.87 26.11
C ILE A 354 1.53 25.86 25.24
N GLU A 355 0.90 24.70 25.08
CA GLU A 355 -0.34 24.51 24.31
C GLU A 355 -1.55 25.18 24.95
N THR A 356 -1.65 25.11 26.29
CA THR A 356 -2.71 25.79 27.08
C THR A 356 -2.56 27.30 27.01
N VAL A 357 -1.34 27.81 27.16
CA VAL A 357 -1.04 29.24 27.03
C VAL A 357 -1.36 29.74 25.60
N TYR A 358 -0.97 28.98 24.54
CA TYR A 358 -1.28 29.34 23.16
C TYR A 358 -2.79 29.39 22.91
N ASN A 359 -3.55 28.39 23.38
CA ASN A 359 -5.00 28.38 23.23
C ASN A 359 -5.70 29.49 23.98
N ASN A 360 -5.21 29.85 25.17
CA ASN A 360 -5.71 30.98 25.97
C ASN A 360 -5.46 32.31 25.25
N ILE A 361 -4.26 32.53 24.71
CA ILE A 361 -3.94 33.70 23.89
C ILE A 361 -4.84 33.78 22.67
N LYS A 362 -4.98 32.64 21.92
CA LYS A 362 -5.83 32.57 20.72
C LYS A 362 -7.31 32.87 21.01
N SER A 363 -7.82 32.57 22.20
CA SER A 363 -9.20 32.87 22.59
C SER A 363 -9.36 34.30 23.14
N ALA A 364 -8.27 34.99 23.48
CA ALA A 364 -8.28 36.36 23.97
C ALA A 364 -8.22 37.41 22.87
N VAL A 365 -7.74 37.02 21.67
CA VAL A 365 -7.68 37.84 20.45
C VAL A 365 -8.89 37.55 19.57
#